data_5119e92511e87328f214a732380407ca
#
_entry.id   5119e92511e87328f214a732380407ca
#
_cell.length_a   1.000
_cell.length_b   1.000
_cell.length_c   1.000
_cell.angle_alpha   90.00
_cell.angle_beta   90.00
_cell.angle_gamma   90.00
#
_symmetry.space_group_name_H-M   'P 1'
#
loop_
_entity.id
_entity.type
_entity.pdbx_description
1 polymer ?
#
loop_
_entity_poly.entity_id
_entity_poly.type
_entity_poly.pdbx_seq_one_letter_code
_entity_poly.pdbx_strand_id
1 'polypeptide(L)'
;MIMTVDPSLVSAIDALSFPGIVIGHRLISPGDEDALLPEEAPAFASSVVKVRRASGAARIVARQLLKRLGQPACALPRTSGGAPAWPQGVVGSLAHDSRVAVAAVGMGRDVAAIGIDVEPAESLPPELLDLVATPQERLRLGDDPYQGRLLFVAKEAVYKAVNPLDQTFLDHHDVQIRFAERKAVVRNGRIVELRFCIAAHLVALAFLPGLGEGRT
;
A
#
# COMPACT_ATOMS: atom_id res chain seq x y z
N MET A 1 -18.12 -13.16 -18.39
CA MET A 1 -17.65 -11.84 -17.88
C MET A 1 -16.64 -12.14 -16.78
N ILE A 2 -15.37 -11.87 -17.00
CA ILE A 2 -14.32 -12.10 -16.00
C ILE A 2 -14.53 -11.08 -14.89
N MET A 3 -14.77 -11.54 -13.65
CA MET A 3 -14.84 -10.65 -12.49
C MET A 3 -13.45 -10.05 -12.28
N THR A 4 -13.35 -8.73 -12.34
CA THR A 4 -12.08 -8.01 -12.19
C THR A 4 -11.85 -7.51 -10.76
N VAL A 5 -12.79 -7.73 -9.84
CA VAL A 5 -12.72 -7.38 -8.43
C VAL A 5 -13.07 -8.58 -7.56
N ASP A 6 -12.49 -8.66 -6.39
CA ASP A 6 -12.83 -9.65 -5.37
C ASP A 6 -13.95 -9.08 -4.49
N PRO A 7 -15.14 -9.69 -4.47
CA PRO A 7 -16.26 -9.16 -3.70
C PRO A 7 -15.98 -9.07 -2.18
N SER A 8 -15.18 -10.00 -1.63
CA SER A 8 -14.83 -9.99 -0.21
C SER A 8 -13.93 -8.80 0.15
N LEU A 9 -13.07 -8.37 -0.79
CA LEU A 9 -12.22 -7.21 -0.61
C LEU A 9 -12.95 -5.88 -0.80
N VAL A 10 -14.04 -5.82 -1.57
CA VAL A 10 -14.79 -4.57 -1.76
C VAL A 10 -15.22 -4.01 -0.42
N SER A 11 -16.01 -4.76 0.35
CA SER A 11 -16.51 -4.32 1.66
C SER A 11 -15.39 -4.12 2.68
N ALA A 12 -14.33 -4.96 2.63
CA ALA A 12 -13.21 -4.86 3.53
C ALA A 12 -12.38 -3.59 3.27
N ILE A 13 -12.15 -3.22 2.01
CA ILE A 13 -11.44 -1.99 1.62
C ILE A 13 -12.24 -0.73 1.98
N ASP A 14 -13.58 -0.79 1.90
CA ASP A 14 -14.42 0.33 2.33
C ASP A 14 -14.21 0.68 3.82
N ALA A 15 -13.89 -0.32 4.67
CA ALA A 15 -13.54 -0.11 6.06
C ALA A 15 -12.20 0.64 6.27
N LEU A 16 -11.35 0.71 5.24
CA LEU A 16 -10.10 1.49 5.26
C LEU A 16 -10.33 2.97 4.92
N SER A 17 -11.55 3.35 4.56
CA SER A 17 -11.85 4.68 4.06
C SER A 17 -11.39 5.78 5.02
N PHE A 18 -10.80 6.82 4.44
CA PHE A 18 -10.40 8.05 5.14
C PHE A 18 -10.69 9.24 4.21
N PRO A 19 -11.22 10.37 4.75
CA PRO A 19 -11.46 11.56 3.94
C PRO A 19 -10.20 12.00 3.19
N GLY A 20 -10.31 12.21 1.88
CA GLY A 20 -9.20 12.60 1.02
C GLY A 20 -8.37 11.44 0.44
N ILE A 21 -8.65 10.18 0.81
CA ILE A 21 -8.01 8.99 0.23
C ILE A 21 -9.05 8.16 -0.52
N VAL A 22 -8.76 7.81 -1.76
CA VAL A 22 -9.52 6.83 -2.55
C VAL A 22 -8.70 5.56 -2.70
N ILE A 23 -9.33 4.40 -2.50
CA ILE A 23 -8.69 3.09 -2.54
C ILE A 23 -9.41 2.23 -3.58
N GLY A 24 -8.69 1.35 -4.21
CA GLY A 24 -9.24 0.36 -5.13
C GLY A 24 -8.37 -0.87 -5.25
N HIS A 25 -8.95 -1.92 -5.80
CA HIS A 25 -8.25 -3.17 -6.06
C HIS A 25 -8.70 -3.79 -7.38
N ARG A 26 -7.92 -4.77 -7.86
CA ARG A 26 -8.19 -5.55 -9.06
C ARG A 26 -7.62 -6.95 -8.91
N LEU A 27 -8.34 -7.96 -9.35
CA LEU A 27 -7.79 -9.30 -9.59
C LEU A 27 -6.83 -9.23 -10.78
N ILE A 28 -5.60 -9.69 -10.56
CA ILE A 28 -4.55 -9.73 -11.58
C ILE A 28 -4.96 -10.75 -12.64
N SER A 29 -5.03 -10.31 -13.90
CA SER A 29 -5.52 -11.12 -15.01
C SER A 29 -4.56 -11.13 -16.19
N PRO A 30 -4.55 -12.19 -17.02
CA PRO A 30 -3.81 -12.19 -18.28
C PRO A 30 -4.18 -10.98 -19.13
N GLY A 31 -3.17 -10.31 -19.71
CA GLY A 31 -3.33 -9.07 -20.47
C GLY A 31 -3.09 -7.80 -19.64
N ASP A 32 -3.05 -7.87 -18.31
CA ASP A 32 -2.74 -6.69 -17.49
C ASP A 32 -1.30 -6.19 -17.72
N GLU A 33 -0.39 -7.06 -18.17
CA GLU A 33 0.96 -6.69 -18.60
C GLU A 33 0.99 -5.68 -19.74
N ASP A 34 -0.01 -5.68 -20.61
CA ASP A 34 -0.14 -4.77 -21.76
C ASP A 34 -0.63 -3.37 -21.35
N ALA A 35 -1.06 -3.23 -20.10
CA ALA A 35 -1.47 -1.94 -19.54
C ALA A 35 -0.30 -1.05 -19.08
N LEU A 36 0.93 -1.55 -19.13
CA LEU A 36 2.12 -0.74 -18.90
C LEU A 36 2.31 0.25 -20.06
N LEU A 37 2.28 1.54 -19.75
CA LEU A 37 2.49 2.58 -20.75
C LEU A 37 3.97 2.67 -21.17
N PRO A 38 4.30 3.29 -22.33
CA PRO A 38 5.67 3.37 -22.83
C PRO A 38 6.67 3.92 -21.80
N GLU A 39 6.28 4.88 -20.98
CA GLU A 39 7.12 5.50 -19.96
C GLU A 39 7.30 4.59 -18.73
N GLU A 40 6.43 3.61 -18.53
CA GLU A 40 6.46 2.64 -17.43
C GLU A 40 7.24 1.37 -17.81
N ALA A 41 7.12 0.94 -19.06
CA ALA A 41 7.65 -0.33 -19.57
C ALA A 41 9.17 -0.51 -19.34
N PRO A 42 10.04 0.49 -19.49
CA PRO A 42 11.48 0.33 -19.28
C PRO A 42 11.86 -0.20 -17.91
N ALA A 43 11.15 0.20 -16.86
CA ALA A 43 11.40 -0.26 -15.49
C ALA A 43 11.11 -1.76 -15.27
N PHE A 44 10.44 -2.41 -16.21
CA PHE A 44 10.04 -3.80 -16.16
C PHE A 44 10.58 -4.63 -17.33
N ALA A 45 11.48 -4.07 -18.15
CA ALA A 45 11.98 -4.72 -19.37
C ALA A 45 12.62 -6.09 -19.12
N SER A 46 13.36 -6.24 -18.01
CA SER A 46 13.98 -7.50 -17.59
C SER A 46 13.09 -8.38 -16.70
N SER A 47 11.88 -7.91 -16.35
CA SER A 47 10.99 -8.62 -15.44
C SER A 47 10.24 -9.76 -16.15
N VAL A 48 9.99 -10.84 -15.42
CA VAL A 48 9.13 -11.93 -15.91
C VAL A 48 7.68 -11.44 -16.09
N VAL A 49 6.92 -12.12 -16.96
CA VAL A 49 5.53 -11.75 -17.29
C VAL A 49 4.67 -11.57 -16.04
N LYS A 50 4.82 -12.44 -15.03
CA LYS A 50 4.07 -12.35 -13.77
C LYS A 50 4.25 -11.00 -13.07
N VAL A 51 5.48 -10.48 -13.02
CA VAL A 51 5.80 -9.19 -12.40
C VAL A 51 5.24 -8.04 -13.23
N ARG A 52 5.39 -8.09 -14.57
CA ARG A 52 4.80 -7.09 -15.47
C ARG A 52 3.29 -7.02 -15.34
N ARG A 53 2.64 -8.18 -15.28
CA ARG A 53 1.19 -8.32 -15.12
C ARG A 53 0.70 -7.70 -13.82
N ALA A 54 1.30 -8.03 -12.70
CA ALA A 54 0.95 -7.48 -11.40
C ALA A 54 1.17 -5.96 -11.35
N SER A 55 2.28 -5.48 -11.93
CA SER A 55 2.60 -4.05 -12.03
C SER A 55 1.62 -3.30 -12.94
N GLY A 56 1.19 -3.91 -14.04
CA GLY A 56 0.17 -3.37 -14.94
C GLY A 56 -1.19 -3.29 -14.25
N ALA A 57 -1.61 -4.36 -13.57
CA ALA A 57 -2.84 -4.40 -12.78
C ALA A 57 -2.91 -3.26 -11.75
N ALA A 58 -1.83 -3.05 -10.98
CA ALA A 58 -1.77 -1.98 -9.99
C ALA A 58 -1.91 -0.58 -10.64
N ARG A 59 -1.33 -0.38 -11.82
CA ARG A 59 -1.43 0.88 -12.57
C ARG A 59 -2.80 1.10 -13.19
N ILE A 60 -3.50 0.04 -13.61
CA ILE A 60 -4.92 0.13 -14.01
C ILE A 60 -5.74 0.70 -12.87
N VAL A 61 -5.60 0.13 -11.65
CA VAL A 61 -6.29 0.62 -10.46
C VAL A 61 -5.94 2.09 -10.19
N ALA A 62 -4.66 2.42 -10.16
CA ALA A 62 -4.20 3.79 -9.88
C ALA A 62 -4.80 4.81 -10.86
N ARG A 63 -4.80 4.51 -12.17
CA ARG A 63 -5.38 5.40 -13.19
C ARG A 63 -6.90 5.57 -13.05
N GLN A 64 -7.60 4.53 -12.61
CA GLN A 64 -9.03 4.63 -12.28
C GLN A 64 -9.26 5.55 -11.07
N LEU A 65 -8.42 5.46 -10.04
CA LEU A 65 -8.51 6.31 -8.86
C LEU A 65 -8.15 7.77 -9.17
N LEU A 66 -7.13 8.01 -10.01
CA LEU A 66 -6.81 9.36 -10.50
C LEU A 66 -8.03 10.00 -11.16
N LYS A 67 -8.73 9.27 -12.05
CA LYS A 67 -9.98 9.76 -12.68
C LYS A 67 -11.06 10.10 -11.65
N ARG A 68 -11.22 9.29 -10.59
CA ARG A 68 -12.17 9.56 -9.50
C ARG A 68 -11.85 10.85 -8.73
N LEU A 69 -10.57 11.23 -8.68
CA LEU A 69 -10.09 12.48 -8.07
C LEU A 69 -10.12 13.67 -9.06
N GLY A 70 -10.66 13.48 -10.26
CA GLY A 70 -10.68 14.52 -11.31
C GLY A 70 -9.31 14.77 -11.95
N GLN A 71 -8.35 13.85 -11.75
CA GLN A 71 -7.02 13.94 -12.33
C GLN A 71 -6.94 13.15 -13.65
N PRO A 72 -6.12 13.60 -14.61
CA PRO A 72 -5.92 12.84 -15.84
C PRO A 72 -5.27 11.50 -15.54
N ALA A 73 -5.69 10.45 -16.25
CA ALA A 73 -4.99 9.18 -16.23
C ALA A 73 -3.65 9.35 -16.98
N CYS A 74 -2.54 9.15 -16.28
CA CYS A 74 -1.20 9.32 -16.82
C CYS A 74 -0.32 8.11 -16.52
N ALA A 75 0.87 8.10 -17.11
CA ALA A 75 1.92 7.15 -16.78
C ALA A 75 2.40 7.37 -15.33
N LEU A 76 2.71 6.26 -14.66
CA LEU A 76 3.29 6.21 -13.32
C LEU A 76 4.63 5.46 -13.39
N PRO A 77 5.68 6.06 -14.00
CA PRO A 77 6.99 5.44 -14.09
C PRO A 77 7.59 5.24 -12.68
N ARG A 78 8.61 4.41 -12.59
CA ARG A 78 9.37 4.26 -11.34
C ARG A 78 10.39 5.40 -11.19
N THR A 79 10.44 5.98 -10.00
CA THR A 79 11.54 6.85 -9.58
C THR A 79 12.84 6.05 -9.39
N SER A 80 13.97 6.71 -9.23
CA SER A 80 15.24 6.06 -8.88
C SER A 80 15.18 5.26 -7.59
N GLY A 81 14.32 5.67 -6.63
CA GLY A 81 14.04 4.94 -5.39
C GLY A 81 13.04 3.79 -5.54
N GLY A 82 12.53 3.51 -6.76
CA GLY A 82 11.61 2.40 -7.04
C GLY A 82 10.12 2.71 -6.80
N ALA A 83 9.79 3.82 -6.14
CA ALA A 83 8.42 4.26 -5.94
C ALA A 83 7.77 4.75 -7.25
N PRO A 84 6.44 4.69 -7.42
CA PRO A 84 5.78 5.30 -8.56
C PRO A 84 5.89 6.83 -8.52
N ALA A 85 6.16 7.45 -9.68
CA ALA A 85 6.14 8.90 -9.85
C ALA A 85 4.70 9.37 -10.07
N TRP A 86 4.14 10.02 -9.07
CA TRP A 86 2.78 10.56 -9.13
C TRP A 86 2.75 11.93 -9.81
N PRO A 87 1.61 12.34 -10.41
CA PRO A 87 1.42 13.70 -10.92
C PRO A 87 1.60 14.75 -9.82
N GLN A 88 1.93 15.96 -10.22
CA GLN A 88 2.07 17.08 -9.28
C GLN A 88 0.81 17.26 -8.42
N GLY A 89 1.00 17.39 -7.12
CA GLY A 89 -0.08 17.56 -6.16
C GLY A 89 -0.86 16.28 -5.81
N VAL A 90 -0.42 15.13 -6.33
CA VAL A 90 -1.00 13.82 -5.99
C VAL A 90 0.00 13.02 -5.18
N VAL A 91 -0.50 12.30 -4.19
CA VAL A 91 0.24 11.29 -3.42
C VAL A 91 -0.46 9.95 -3.53
N GLY A 92 0.29 8.87 -3.47
CA GLY A 92 -0.32 7.54 -3.55
C GLY A 92 0.67 6.40 -3.39
N SER A 93 0.15 5.19 -3.38
CA SER A 93 0.93 3.97 -3.23
C SER A 93 0.29 2.82 -3.98
N LEU A 94 1.12 1.89 -4.43
CA LEU A 94 0.76 0.68 -5.15
C LEU A 94 1.28 -0.54 -4.39
N ALA A 95 0.49 -1.61 -4.37
CA ALA A 95 0.95 -2.92 -3.93
C ALA A 95 0.26 -4.03 -4.72
N HIS A 96 0.82 -5.20 -4.65
CA HIS A 96 0.23 -6.41 -5.21
C HIS A 96 0.86 -7.64 -4.58
N ASP A 97 0.08 -8.69 -4.50
CA ASP A 97 0.54 -10.05 -4.26
C ASP A 97 0.54 -10.87 -5.57
N SER A 98 0.30 -12.17 -5.48
CA SER A 98 0.20 -13.06 -6.64
C SER A 98 -1.17 -13.02 -7.33
N ARG A 99 -2.23 -12.48 -6.69
CA ARG A 99 -3.63 -12.55 -7.13
C ARG A 99 -4.29 -11.19 -7.25
N VAL A 100 -3.92 -10.27 -6.38
CA VAL A 100 -4.58 -8.98 -6.22
C VAL A 100 -3.58 -7.83 -6.33
N ALA A 101 -3.97 -6.79 -7.02
CA ALA A 101 -3.31 -5.50 -7.02
C ALA A 101 -4.18 -4.47 -6.33
N VAL A 102 -3.59 -3.61 -5.50
CA VAL A 102 -4.25 -2.53 -4.78
C VAL A 102 -3.55 -1.20 -5.06
N ALA A 103 -4.31 -0.13 -4.96
CA ALA A 103 -3.79 1.24 -5.00
C ALA A 103 -4.55 2.13 -4.01
N ALA A 104 -3.86 3.11 -3.46
CA ALA A 104 -4.44 4.21 -2.70
C ALA A 104 -3.88 5.53 -3.23
N VAL A 105 -4.76 6.53 -3.41
CA VAL A 105 -4.39 7.83 -4.00
C VAL A 105 -5.14 8.94 -3.26
N GLY A 106 -4.48 10.07 -3.09
CA GLY A 106 -5.06 11.28 -2.49
C GLY A 106 -4.44 12.54 -3.05
N MET A 107 -5.04 13.69 -2.75
CA MET A 107 -4.46 14.98 -3.08
C MET A 107 -3.48 15.40 -1.98
N GLY A 108 -2.30 15.89 -2.35
CA GLY A 108 -1.24 16.28 -1.41
C GLY A 108 -1.64 17.40 -0.42
N ARG A 109 -2.66 18.21 -0.78
CA ARG A 109 -3.24 19.19 0.14
C ARG A 109 -4.05 18.55 1.29
N ASP A 110 -4.63 17.37 1.06
CA ASP A 110 -5.50 16.66 2.01
C ASP A 110 -4.71 15.62 2.82
N VAL A 111 -3.72 14.98 2.18
CA VAL A 111 -2.91 13.91 2.76
C VAL A 111 -1.45 14.09 2.33
N ALA A 112 -0.53 14.18 3.28
CA ALA A 112 0.89 14.43 3.00
C ALA A 112 1.62 13.21 2.42
N ALA A 113 1.22 12.00 2.81
CA ALA A 113 1.81 10.75 2.33
C ALA A 113 0.84 9.57 2.46
N ILE A 114 0.98 8.60 1.57
CA ILE A 114 0.17 7.37 1.56
C ILE A 114 1.08 6.17 1.27
N GLY A 115 0.87 5.09 2.02
CA GLY A 115 1.40 3.76 1.75
C GLY A 115 0.31 2.71 1.85
N ILE A 116 0.28 1.78 0.93
CA ILE A 116 -0.64 0.64 0.95
C ILE A 116 0.13 -0.64 0.72
N ASP A 117 -0.27 -1.70 1.42
CA ASP A 117 0.27 -3.03 1.18
C ASP A 117 -0.81 -4.11 1.26
N VAL A 118 -0.58 -5.25 0.58
CA VAL A 118 -1.52 -6.37 0.50
C VAL A 118 -0.77 -7.69 0.46
N GLU A 119 -1.24 -8.64 1.29
CA GLU A 119 -0.75 -10.02 1.35
C GLU A 119 -1.92 -11.01 1.47
N PRO A 120 -1.76 -12.27 1.07
CA PRO A 120 -2.75 -13.30 1.33
C PRO A 120 -3.03 -13.44 2.84
N ALA A 121 -4.27 -13.76 3.22
CA ALA A 121 -4.62 -14.06 4.61
C ALA A 121 -4.10 -15.44 5.02
N GLU A 122 -2.81 -15.53 5.23
CA GLU A 122 -2.07 -16.72 5.64
C GLU A 122 -1.16 -16.37 6.83
N SER A 123 -0.76 -17.38 7.60
CA SER A 123 0.22 -17.16 8.68
C SER A 123 1.58 -16.71 8.12
N LEU A 124 2.26 -15.85 8.83
CA LEU A 124 3.65 -15.52 8.51
C LEU A 124 4.55 -16.67 8.94
N PRO A 125 5.49 -17.15 8.09
CA PRO A 125 6.47 -18.13 8.48
C PRO A 125 7.25 -17.70 9.75
N PRO A 126 7.46 -18.61 10.73
CA PRO A 126 8.10 -18.25 12.01
C PRO A 126 9.47 -17.56 11.85
N GLU A 127 10.27 -18.00 10.89
CA GLU A 127 11.57 -17.43 10.58
C GLU A 127 11.50 -15.98 10.09
N LEU A 128 10.41 -15.60 9.43
CA LEU A 128 10.17 -14.22 9.00
C LEU A 128 9.65 -13.36 10.16
N LEU A 129 8.92 -13.97 11.10
CA LEU A 129 8.46 -13.22 12.27
C LEU A 129 9.61 -12.63 13.08
N ASP A 130 10.76 -13.33 13.14
CA ASP A 130 11.97 -12.88 13.80
C ASP A 130 12.58 -11.63 13.14
N LEU A 131 12.43 -11.50 11.85
CA LEU A 131 12.92 -10.36 11.09
C LEU A 131 11.95 -9.16 11.15
N VAL A 132 10.67 -9.44 11.30
CA VAL A 132 9.60 -8.42 11.21
C VAL A 132 9.26 -7.83 12.58
N ALA A 133 9.08 -8.69 13.60
CA ALA A 133 8.54 -8.27 14.89
C ALA A 133 9.64 -7.88 15.88
N THR A 134 9.55 -6.70 16.47
CA THR A 134 10.35 -6.33 17.63
C THR A 134 10.01 -7.25 18.82
N PRO A 135 10.91 -7.42 19.82
CA PRO A 135 10.60 -8.20 21.03
C PRO A 135 9.31 -7.76 21.73
N GLN A 136 9.03 -6.45 21.74
CA GLN A 136 7.81 -5.91 22.35
C GLN A 136 6.56 -6.24 21.56
N GLU A 137 6.62 -6.23 20.22
CA GLU A 137 5.49 -6.60 19.36
C GLU A 137 5.18 -8.09 19.50
N ARG A 138 6.19 -8.97 19.57
CA ARG A 138 6.01 -10.40 19.79
C ARG A 138 5.21 -10.72 21.05
N LEU A 139 5.51 -10.03 22.16
CA LEU A 139 4.78 -10.21 23.41
C LEU A 139 3.31 -9.79 23.32
N ARG A 140 2.94 -9.02 22.30
CA ARG A 140 1.58 -8.52 22.07
C ARG A 140 0.83 -9.27 20.98
N LEU A 141 1.52 -10.10 20.19
CA LEU A 141 0.86 -10.99 19.23
C LEU A 141 0.07 -12.03 20.03
N GLY A 142 -1.22 -12.15 19.73
CA GLY A 142 -2.10 -13.17 20.29
C GLY A 142 -2.07 -14.46 19.45
N ASP A 143 -3.07 -15.31 19.68
CA ASP A 143 -3.19 -16.61 19.02
C ASP A 143 -3.77 -16.56 17.60
N ASP A 144 -4.17 -15.38 17.11
CA ASP A 144 -4.66 -15.21 15.74
C ASP A 144 -3.52 -15.45 14.73
N PRO A 145 -3.63 -16.47 13.86
CA PRO A 145 -2.57 -16.87 12.93
C PRO A 145 -2.19 -15.77 11.93
N TYR A 146 -3.04 -14.79 11.73
CA TYR A 146 -2.80 -13.71 10.77
C TYR A 146 -2.04 -12.51 11.36
N GLN A 147 -1.92 -12.40 12.68
CA GLN A 147 -1.31 -11.22 13.31
C GLN A 147 0.13 -10.96 12.88
N GLY A 148 0.95 -12.00 12.74
CA GLY A 148 2.32 -11.85 12.26
C GLY A 148 2.39 -11.31 10.83
N ARG A 149 1.53 -11.82 9.92
CA ARG A 149 1.44 -11.34 8.56
C ARG A 149 0.85 -9.92 8.50
N LEU A 150 -0.15 -9.62 9.31
CA LEU A 150 -0.73 -8.28 9.42
C LEU A 150 0.32 -7.26 9.90
N LEU A 151 1.19 -7.66 10.82
CA LEU A 151 2.31 -6.84 11.27
C LEU A 151 3.28 -6.53 10.11
N PHE A 152 3.62 -7.52 9.30
CA PHE A 152 4.45 -7.35 8.11
C PHE A 152 3.80 -6.35 7.13
N VAL A 153 2.56 -6.60 6.74
CA VAL A 153 1.79 -5.74 5.80
C VAL A 153 1.69 -4.30 6.32
N ALA A 154 1.46 -4.14 7.63
CA ALA A 154 1.39 -2.80 8.24
C ALA A 154 2.74 -2.07 8.17
N LYS A 155 3.85 -2.76 8.44
CA LYS A 155 5.20 -2.16 8.36
C LYS A 155 5.58 -1.79 6.93
N GLU A 156 5.27 -2.64 5.96
CA GLU A 156 5.46 -2.36 4.53
C GLU A 156 4.64 -1.14 4.08
N ALA A 157 3.38 -1.03 4.52
CA ALA A 157 2.57 0.14 4.23
C ALA A 157 3.18 1.42 4.85
N VAL A 158 3.67 1.36 6.09
CA VAL A 158 4.33 2.49 6.74
C VAL A 158 5.61 2.89 6.00
N TYR A 159 6.44 1.91 5.62
CA TYR A 159 7.64 2.17 4.81
C TYR A 159 7.29 2.91 3.51
N LYS A 160 6.29 2.44 2.77
CA LYS A 160 5.84 3.06 1.52
C LYS A 160 5.28 4.48 1.72
N ALA A 161 4.71 4.79 2.88
CA ALA A 161 4.25 6.14 3.19
C ALA A 161 5.42 7.10 3.54
N VAL A 162 6.43 6.61 4.26
CA VAL A 162 7.49 7.45 4.83
C VAL A 162 8.68 7.61 3.87
N ASN A 163 9.07 6.54 3.19
CA ASN A 163 10.26 6.54 2.32
C ASN A 163 10.27 7.66 1.26
N PRO A 164 9.15 7.99 0.56
CA PRO A 164 9.16 9.07 -0.41
C PRO A 164 9.43 10.47 0.16
N LEU A 165 9.24 10.67 1.48
CA LEU A 165 9.38 11.98 2.13
C LEU A 165 10.84 12.33 2.45
N ASP A 166 11.60 11.35 2.90
CA ASP A 166 12.98 11.58 3.40
C ASP A 166 14.01 10.61 2.80
N GLN A 167 13.56 9.69 1.93
CA GLN A 167 14.37 8.65 1.28
C GLN A 167 15.20 7.81 2.26
N THR A 168 14.75 7.75 3.52
CA THR A 168 15.41 6.98 4.56
C THR A 168 15.03 5.51 4.41
N PHE A 169 16.03 4.63 4.36
CA PHE A 169 15.80 3.21 4.51
C PHE A 169 15.38 2.91 5.95
N LEU A 170 14.26 2.21 6.11
CA LEU A 170 13.77 1.72 7.39
C LEU A 170 13.82 0.19 7.39
N ASP A 171 14.45 -0.37 8.41
CA ASP A 171 14.30 -1.76 8.76
C ASP A 171 12.93 -1.99 9.44
N HIS A 172 12.44 -3.23 9.44
CA HIS A 172 11.18 -3.54 10.12
C HIS A 172 11.21 -3.19 11.61
N HIS A 173 12.36 -3.26 12.28
CA HIS A 173 12.51 -2.90 13.69
C HIS A 173 12.54 -1.38 13.93
N ASP A 174 12.72 -0.57 12.89
CA ASP A 174 12.61 0.90 12.97
C ASP A 174 11.17 1.41 13.05
N VAL A 175 10.19 0.51 12.86
CA VAL A 175 8.76 0.82 12.86
C VAL A 175 8.07 -0.01 13.94
N GLN A 176 7.45 0.65 14.90
CA GLN A 176 6.62 0.01 15.92
C GLN A 176 5.14 0.17 15.58
N ILE A 177 4.43 -0.93 15.41
CA ILE A 177 2.99 -0.94 15.13
C ILE A 177 2.21 -1.00 16.44
N ARG A 178 1.18 -0.16 16.53
CA ARG A 178 0.23 -0.09 17.66
C ARG A 178 -1.19 -0.31 17.12
N PHE A 179 -1.58 -1.55 16.92
CA PHE A 179 -2.87 -1.90 16.30
C PHE A 179 -4.08 -1.33 17.05
N ALA A 180 -4.08 -1.37 18.38
CA ALA A 180 -5.16 -0.83 19.20
C ALA A 180 -5.33 0.69 19.03
N GLU A 181 -4.23 1.42 18.84
CA GLU A 181 -4.21 2.86 18.61
C GLU A 181 -4.40 3.23 17.13
N ARG A 182 -4.35 2.25 16.24
CA ARG A 182 -4.33 2.43 14.78
C ARG A 182 -3.23 3.38 14.32
N LYS A 183 -2.03 3.23 14.88
CA LYS A 183 -0.86 4.07 14.63
C LYS A 183 0.40 3.24 14.50
N ALA A 184 1.38 3.84 13.82
CA ALA A 184 2.75 3.38 13.83
C ALA A 184 3.67 4.50 14.34
N VAL A 185 4.74 4.13 15.02
CA VAL A 185 5.80 5.04 15.45
C VAL A 185 7.09 4.65 14.74
N VAL A 186 7.65 5.55 13.96
CA VAL A 186 8.93 5.37 13.27
C VAL A 186 10.06 5.81 14.20
N ARG A 187 11.26 5.22 14.06
CA ARG A 187 12.42 5.49 14.93
C ARG A 187 12.79 6.98 15.09
N ASN A 188 12.44 7.81 14.10
CA ASN A 188 12.65 9.26 14.17
C ASN A 188 11.54 10.01 14.93
N GLY A 189 10.64 9.30 15.59
CA GLY A 189 9.51 9.86 16.34
C GLY A 189 8.27 10.21 15.50
N ARG A 190 8.32 10.03 14.16
CA ARG A 190 7.14 10.28 13.30
C ARG A 190 6.02 9.32 13.64
N ILE A 191 4.81 9.86 13.80
CA ILE A 191 3.58 9.08 14.00
C ILE A 191 2.85 8.98 12.67
N VAL A 192 2.49 7.78 12.26
CA VAL A 192 1.78 7.46 11.02
C VAL A 192 0.43 6.87 11.40
N GLU A 193 -0.65 7.36 10.80
CA GLU A 193 -1.99 6.79 10.96
C GLU A 193 -2.08 5.47 10.18
N LEU A 194 -2.79 4.49 10.75
CA LEU A 194 -2.90 3.14 10.20
C LEU A 194 -4.36 2.70 10.13
N ARG A 195 -4.74 2.11 9.02
CA ARG A 195 -5.97 1.36 8.83
C ARG A 195 -5.62 -0.02 8.31
N PHE A 196 -6.41 -1.02 8.65
CA PHE A 196 -6.20 -2.39 8.14
C PHE A 196 -7.52 -3.13 8.08
N CYS A 197 -7.60 -4.09 7.18
CA CYS A 197 -8.70 -5.03 7.10
C CYS A 197 -8.17 -6.46 6.89
N ILE A 198 -8.99 -7.42 7.28
CA ILE A 198 -8.75 -8.85 7.15
C ILE A 198 -9.95 -9.43 6.38
N ALA A 199 -9.67 -10.03 5.23
CA ALA A 199 -10.62 -10.76 4.39
C ALA A 199 -9.89 -11.97 3.79
N ALA A 200 -10.10 -12.31 2.52
CA ALA A 200 -9.25 -13.26 1.80
C ALA A 200 -7.79 -12.76 1.64
N HIS A 201 -7.58 -11.47 1.86
CA HIS A 201 -6.28 -10.80 1.91
C HIS A 201 -6.23 -9.87 3.13
N LEU A 202 -5.02 -9.63 3.61
CA LEU A 202 -4.69 -8.61 4.58
C LEU A 202 -4.30 -7.35 3.82
N VAL A 203 -4.94 -6.23 4.11
CA VAL A 203 -4.59 -4.94 3.51
C VAL A 203 -4.33 -3.95 4.62
N ALA A 204 -3.22 -3.22 4.52
CA ALA A 204 -2.92 -2.11 5.41
C ALA A 204 -2.75 -0.81 4.59
N LEU A 205 -3.32 0.26 5.11
CA LEU A 205 -3.20 1.62 4.65
C LEU A 205 -2.51 2.43 5.74
N ALA A 206 -1.36 3.01 5.43
CA ALA A 206 -0.63 3.94 6.27
C ALA A 206 -0.67 5.33 5.63
N PHE A 207 -0.86 6.38 6.42
CA PHE A 207 -0.90 7.73 5.87
C PHE A 207 -0.51 8.80 6.90
N LEU A 208 -0.06 9.93 6.39
CA LEU A 208 0.17 11.14 7.15
C LEU A 208 -0.89 12.15 6.72
N PRO A 209 -1.74 12.64 7.63
CA PRO A 209 -2.67 13.72 7.31
C PRO A 209 -1.94 14.93 6.74
N GLY A 210 -2.56 15.61 5.80
CA GLY A 210 -2.05 16.90 5.32
C GLY A 210 -1.99 17.92 6.48
N LEU A 211 -1.12 18.87 6.35
CA LEU A 211 -1.13 20.07 7.21
C LEU A 211 -2.35 20.92 6.82
N GLY A 212 -3.55 20.43 7.13
CA GLY A 212 -4.77 21.18 6.90
C GLY A 212 -4.64 22.56 7.56
N GLU A 213 -4.95 23.60 6.82
CA GLU A 213 -5.13 24.94 7.39
C GLU A 213 -6.06 24.81 8.60
N GLY A 214 -5.49 25.07 9.76
CA GLY A 214 -6.11 25.22 11.08
C GLY A 214 -7.52 24.64 11.27
N ARG A 215 -7.62 23.52 11.99
CA ARG A 215 -8.79 23.32 12.85
C ARG A 215 -8.67 24.36 13.97
N THR A 216 -9.24 25.55 13.72
CA THR A 216 -9.59 26.50 14.78
C THR A 216 -10.75 25.93 15.59
#